data_37e0abcbd0f6a59a9a4982d0dbfa0b24
#
_entry.id   37e0abcbd0f6a59a9a4982d0dbfa0b24
#
_cell.length_a   1.000
_cell.length_b   1.000
_cell.length_c   1.000
_cell.angle_alpha   90.00
_cell.angle_beta   90.00
_cell.angle_gamma   90.00
#
_symmetry.space_group_name_H-M   'P 1'
#
loop_
_entity.id
_entity.type
_entity.pdbx_description
1 polymer ?
#
loop_
_entity_poly.entity_id
_entity_poly.type
_entity_poly.pdbx_seq_one_letter_code
_entity_poly.pdbx_strand_id
1 'polypeptide(L)'
;LAYAAALAAPGERGRVVGAAQGGVVIGLLLARSLAGLLADLGGWRSVYLVSAASMGGLGLLLWRVLPAAPSNELGLTYRQLLGSMFGLLASQRVLQVRGLLGLLMFAAFGVFWSSLVLLLGAPPHSLSHSAIGAFGLVGALGAQGAARA
;
A
#
# COMPACT_ATOMS: atom_id res chain seq x y z
N LEU A 1 2.89 4.27 9.22
CA LEU A 1 2.12 5.48 9.56
C LEU A 1 2.19 5.78 11.05
N ALA A 2 1.86 4.84 11.95
CA ALA A 2 1.89 5.05 13.41
C ALA A 2 3.28 5.47 13.91
N TYR A 3 4.34 4.81 13.43
CA TYR A 3 5.71 5.16 13.77
C TYR A 3 6.13 6.56 13.29
N ALA A 4 5.73 6.92 12.06
CA ALA A 4 5.97 8.26 11.53
C ALA A 4 5.24 9.34 12.36
N ALA A 5 4.03 9.07 12.82
CA ALA A 5 3.28 9.95 13.70
C ALA A 5 3.93 10.08 15.09
N ALA A 6 4.54 9.00 15.60
CA ALA A 6 5.22 9.01 16.90
C ALA A 6 6.52 9.82 16.89
N LEU A 7 7.25 9.82 15.76
CA LEU A 7 8.49 10.60 15.59
C LEU A 7 8.23 12.07 15.26
N ALA A 8 7.05 12.43 14.83
CA ALA A 8 6.71 13.80 14.43
C ALA A 8 6.43 14.69 15.64
N ALA A 9 6.87 15.96 15.59
CA ALA A 9 6.52 16.96 16.57
C ALA A 9 4.98 17.15 16.66
N PRO A 10 4.42 17.53 17.82
CA PRO A 10 2.97 17.61 18.02
C PRO A 10 2.22 18.45 16.97
N GLY A 11 2.82 19.53 16.47
CA GLY A 11 2.23 20.39 15.43
C GLY A 11 2.40 19.91 14.00
N GLU A 12 3.30 18.93 13.74
CA GLU A 12 3.63 18.46 12.40
C GLU A 12 3.07 17.05 12.07
N ARG A 13 2.42 16.41 13.03
CA ARG A 13 1.91 15.04 12.88
C ARG A 13 1.03 14.86 11.65
N GLY A 14 0.10 15.79 11.42
CA GLY A 14 -0.78 15.74 10.26
C GLY A 14 -0.02 15.81 8.94
N ARG A 15 0.97 16.67 8.82
CA ARG A 15 1.81 16.84 7.64
C ARG A 15 2.66 15.58 7.36
N VAL A 16 3.29 15.03 8.39
CA VAL A 16 4.13 13.83 8.27
C VAL A 16 3.28 12.60 7.89
N VAL A 17 2.14 12.41 8.55
CA VAL A 17 1.21 11.33 8.23
C VAL A 17 0.62 11.49 6.82
N GLY A 18 0.24 12.72 6.44
CA GLY A 18 -0.24 13.03 5.11
C GLY A 18 0.79 12.74 4.02
N ALA A 19 2.04 13.14 4.24
CA ALA A 19 3.15 12.86 3.31
C ALA A 19 3.40 11.35 3.18
N ALA A 20 3.42 10.62 4.30
CA ALA A 20 3.59 9.17 4.29
C ALA A 20 2.42 8.46 3.57
N GLN A 21 1.19 8.91 3.80
CA GLN A 21 0.00 8.38 3.11
C GLN A 21 0.04 8.69 1.61
N GLY A 22 0.43 9.91 1.23
CA GLY A 22 0.64 10.30 -0.16
C GLY A 22 1.67 9.41 -0.86
N GLY A 23 2.78 9.10 -0.19
CA GLY A 23 3.79 8.16 -0.68
C GLY A 23 3.23 6.76 -0.93
N VAL A 24 2.36 6.25 -0.05
CA VAL A 24 1.69 4.96 -0.24
C VAL A 24 0.81 4.97 -1.49
N VAL A 25 0.01 6.02 -1.67
CA VAL A 25 -0.87 6.15 -2.85
C VAL A 25 -0.07 6.23 -4.14
N ILE A 26 0.96 7.10 -4.18
CA ILE A 26 1.85 7.23 -5.34
C ILE A 26 2.55 5.90 -5.62
N GLY A 27 3.06 5.22 -4.59
CA GLY A 27 3.71 3.93 -4.72
C GLY A 27 2.78 2.86 -5.29
N LEU A 28 1.52 2.81 -4.84
CA LEU A 28 0.52 1.86 -5.32
C LEU A 28 0.21 2.05 -6.82
N LEU A 29 0.15 3.30 -7.27
CA LEU A 29 -0.14 3.66 -8.66
C LEU A 29 1.07 3.38 -9.58
N LEU A 30 2.26 3.82 -9.16
CA LEU A 30 3.48 3.59 -9.92
C LEU A 30 3.88 2.12 -9.97
N ALA A 31 3.65 1.35 -8.91
CA ALA A 31 4.01 -0.06 -8.85
C ALA A 31 3.39 -0.88 -9.99
N ARG A 32 2.16 -0.56 -10.39
CA ARG A 32 1.48 -1.25 -11.50
C ARG A 32 2.15 -0.97 -12.84
N SER A 33 2.44 0.30 -13.12
CA SER A 33 3.10 0.71 -14.37
C SER A 33 4.53 0.15 -14.44
N LEU A 34 5.27 0.22 -13.35
CA LEU A 34 6.62 -0.34 -13.25
C LEU A 34 6.62 -1.87 -13.38
N ALA A 35 5.67 -2.56 -12.73
CA ALA A 35 5.56 -4.00 -12.85
C ALA A 35 5.23 -4.44 -14.27
N GLY A 36 4.32 -3.72 -14.96
CA GLY A 36 4.01 -3.97 -16.37
C GLY A 36 5.24 -3.81 -17.27
N LEU A 37 5.98 -2.71 -17.10
CA LEU A 37 7.20 -2.45 -17.85
C LEU A 37 8.27 -3.51 -17.61
N LEU A 38 8.52 -3.87 -16.35
CA LEU A 38 9.49 -4.89 -15.99
C LEU A 38 9.10 -6.28 -16.52
N ALA A 39 7.80 -6.59 -16.53
CA ALA A 39 7.30 -7.83 -17.08
C ALA A 39 7.50 -7.93 -18.60
N ASP A 40 7.29 -6.83 -19.32
CA ASP A 40 7.50 -6.76 -20.77
C ASP A 40 8.99 -6.84 -21.14
N LEU A 41 9.89 -6.25 -20.34
CA LEU A 41 11.33 -6.22 -20.59
C LEU A 41 12.06 -7.51 -20.19
N GLY A 42 11.75 -8.07 -19.04
CA GLY A 42 12.51 -9.18 -18.45
C GLY A 42 11.63 -10.36 -17.98
N GLY A 43 10.35 -10.35 -18.35
CA GLY A 43 9.40 -11.35 -17.92
C GLY A 43 8.98 -11.18 -16.45
N TRP A 44 8.02 -12.00 -16.02
CA TRP A 44 7.41 -11.90 -14.68
C TRP A 44 8.42 -12.04 -13.52
N ARG A 45 9.52 -12.76 -13.74
CA ARG A 45 10.56 -12.95 -12.71
C ARG A 45 11.33 -11.68 -12.39
N SER A 46 11.53 -10.79 -13.37
CA SER A 46 12.22 -9.52 -13.17
C SER A 46 11.48 -8.62 -12.18
N VAL A 47 10.14 -8.66 -12.18
CA VAL A 47 9.30 -7.90 -11.24
C VAL A 47 9.61 -8.29 -9.79
N TYR A 48 9.71 -9.59 -9.52
CA TYR A 48 10.02 -10.10 -8.17
C TYR A 48 11.45 -9.80 -7.75
N LEU A 49 12.42 -9.94 -8.65
CA LEU A 49 13.82 -9.64 -8.36
C LEU A 49 14.04 -8.16 -8.03
N VAL A 50 13.48 -7.26 -8.84
CA VAL A 50 13.57 -5.82 -8.60
C VAL A 50 12.82 -5.43 -7.31
N SER A 51 11.66 -6.03 -7.06
CA SER A 51 10.91 -5.81 -5.82
C SER A 51 11.70 -6.27 -4.60
N ALA A 52 12.29 -7.45 -4.64
CA ALA A 52 13.11 -7.98 -3.55
C ALA A 52 14.36 -7.11 -3.29
N ALA A 53 15.05 -6.69 -4.35
CA ALA A 53 16.21 -5.81 -4.24
C ALA A 53 15.82 -4.43 -3.66
N SER A 54 14.72 -3.85 -4.12
CA SER A 54 14.20 -2.58 -3.61
C SER A 54 13.80 -2.66 -2.14
N MET A 55 13.11 -3.75 -1.75
CA MET A 55 12.72 -3.98 -0.35
C MET A 55 13.95 -4.22 0.54
N GLY A 56 14.94 -4.97 0.07
CA GLY A 56 16.20 -5.18 0.78
C GLY A 56 16.97 -3.87 0.98
N GLY A 57 17.07 -3.06 -0.08
CA GLY A 57 17.73 -1.75 -0.02
C GLY A 57 17.01 -0.78 0.92
N LEU A 58 15.68 -0.70 0.84
CA LEU A 58 14.87 0.11 1.75
C LEU A 58 14.96 -0.39 3.20
N GLY A 59 14.95 -1.70 3.41
CA GLY A 59 15.10 -2.30 4.73
C GLY A 59 16.46 -1.93 5.36
N LEU A 60 17.54 -2.03 4.58
CA LEU A 60 18.88 -1.65 5.02
C LEU A 60 18.98 -0.14 5.31
N LEU A 61 18.40 0.69 4.45
CA LEU A 61 18.35 2.14 4.64
C LEU A 61 17.60 2.51 5.93
N LEU A 62 16.42 1.95 6.11
CA LEU A 62 15.60 2.19 7.30
C LEU A 62 16.32 1.69 8.57
N TRP A 63 16.96 0.54 8.52
CA TRP A 63 17.74 0.02 9.65
C TRP A 63 18.87 0.96 10.07
N ARG A 64 19.50 1.66 9.10
CA ARG A 64 20.56 2.62 9.39
C ARG A 64 20.08 4.00 9.85
N VAL A 65 18.94 4.43 9.34
CA VAL A 65 18.42 5.80 9.54
C VAL A 65 17.41 5.88 10.68
N LEU A 66 16.63 4.82 10.93
CA LEU A 66 15.64 4.85 11.99
C LEU A 66 16.32 4.75 13.37
N PRO A 67 16.02 5.69 14.28
CA PRO A 67 16.43 5.53 15.68
C PRO A 67 15.75 4.30 16.28
N ALA A 68 16.42 3.66 17.24
CA ALA A 68 15.82 2.55 17.96
C ALA A 68 14.46 2.98 18.55
N ALA A 69 13.45 2.17 18.33
CA ALA A 69 12.13 2.45 18.90
C ALA A 69 12.26 2.55 20.43
N PRO A 70 11.61 3.54 21.07
CA PRO A 70 11.57 3.58 22.51
C PRO A 70 11.08 2.24 23.03
N SER A 71 11.74 1.72 24.07
CA SER A 71 11.39 0.46 24.69
C SER A 71 9.90 0.46 25.04
N ASN A 72 9.27 -0.70 24.87
CA ASN A 72 7.84 -0.90 25.12
C ASN A 72 7.49 -0.50 26.56
N GLU A 73 7.13 0.75 26.79
CA GLU A 73 6.79 1.31 28.11
C GLU A 73 5.60 0.59 28.74
N LEU A 74 4.79 -0.07 27.93
CA LEU A 74 3.60 -0.81 28.40
C LEU A 74 3.92 -2.23 28.87
N GLY A 75 5.16 -2.73 28.69
CA GLY A 75 5.55 -4.08 29.11
C GLY A 75 4.73 -5.23 28.50
N LEU A 76 3.98 -4.95 27.44
CA LEU A 76 3.09 -5.93 26.81
C LEU A 76 3.90 -6.95 26.00
N THR A 77 3.63 -8.23 26.23
CA THR A 77 4.16 -9.31 25.42
C THR A 77 3.54 -9.27 24.02
N TYR A 78 4.24 -9.74 22.98
CA TYR A 78 3.72 -9.82 21.62
C TYR A 78 2.36 -10.54 21.51
N ARG A 79 2.17 -11.62 22.29
CA ARG A 79 0.89 -12.33 22.36
C ARG A 79 -0.24 -11.48 22.94
N GLN A 80 0.05 -10.68 23.97
CA GLN A 80 -0.92 -9.75 24.55
C GLN A 80 -1.28 -8.63 23.56
N LEU A 81 -0.30 -8.15 22.79
CA LEU A 81 -0.53 -7.16 21.75
C LEU A 81 -1.46 -7.71 20.67
N LEU A 82 -1.20 -8.91 20.15
CA LEU A 82 -2.08 -9.56 19.18
C LEU A 82 -3.47 -9.84 19.78
N GLY A 83 -3.54 -10.33 21.02
CA GLY A 83 -4.80 -10.56 21.70
C GLY A 83 -5.63 -9.29 21.88
N SER A 84 -4.99 -8.16 22.17
CA SER A 84 -5.67 -6.87 22.30
C SER A 84 -6.27 -6.39 20.97
N MET A 85 -5.62 -6.66 19.83
CA MET A 85 -6.17 -6.34 18.50
C MET A 85 -7.45 -7.09 18.21
N PHE A 86 -7.49 -8.42 18.51
CA PHE A 86 -8.69 -9.21 18.36
C PHE A 86 -9.77 -8.80 19.34
N GLY A 87 -9.40 -8.48 20.59
CA GLY A 87 -10.31 -7.94 21.60
C GLY A 87 -10.94 -6.63 21.18
N LEU A 88 -10.17 -5.70 20.63
CA LEU A 88 -10.66 -4.43 20.08
C LEU A 88 -11.61 -4.66 18.90
N LEU A 89 -11.25 -5.56 17.99
CA LEU A 89 -12.10 -5.89 16.85
C LEU A 89 -13.42 -6.51 17.32
N ALA A 90 -13.41 -7.36 18.34
CA ALA A 90 -14.61 -7.99 18.86
C ALA A 90 -15.51 -7.02 19.65
N SER A 91 -14.91 -6.05 20.38
CA SER A 91 -15.63 -5.14 21.27
C SER A 91 -16.09 -3.84 20.61
N GLN A 92 -15.39 -3.38 19.57
CA GLN A 92 -15.63 -2.08 18.96
C GLN A 92 -16.46 -2.18 17.68
N ARG A 93 -17.76 -1.93 17.77
CA ARG A 93 -18.69 -1.99 16.62
C ARG A 93 -18.29 -1.05 15.48
N VAL A 94 -17.77 0.14 15.80
CA VAL A 94 -17.28 1.10 14.79
C VAL A 94 -16.12 0.51 14.00
N LEU A 95 -15.20 -0.19 14.67
CA LEU A 95 -14.06 -0.85 14.03
C LEU A 95 -14.53 -2.01 13.13
N GLN A 96 -15.51 -2.79 13.58
CA GLN A 96 -16.10 -3.87 12.77
C GLN A 96 -16.74 -3.35 11.49
N VAL A 97 -17.58 -2.29 11.60
CA VAL A 97 -18.25 -1.69 10.43
C VAL A 97 -17.24 -1.10 9.46
N ARG A 98 -16.27 -0.31 9.95
CA ARG A 98 -15.22 0.27 9.11
C ARG A 98 -14.31 -0.80 8.50
N GLY A 99 -14.00 -1.84 9.24
CA GLY A 99 -13.22 -2.98 8.75
C GLY A 99 -13.97 -3.74 7.65
N LEU A 100 -15.27 -3.98 7.82
CA LEU A 100 -16.11 -4.62 6.80
C LEU A 100 -16.21 -3.76 5.53
N LEU A 101 -16.45 -2.45 5.67
CA LEU A 101 -16.47 -1.53 4.53
C LEU A 101 -15.13 -1.52 3.79
N GLY A 102 -14.01 -1.46 4.53
CA GLY A 102 -12.68 -1.55 3.95
C GLY A 102 -12.46 -2.86 3.20
N LEU A 103 -12.85 -3.99 3.79
CA LEU A 103 -12.76 -5.31 3.17
C LEU A 103 -13.56 -5.37 1.86
N LEU A 104 -14.82 -4.90 1.86
CA LEU A 104 -15.66 -4.88 0.68
C LEU A 104 -15.10 -3.98 -0.42
N MET A 105 -14.58 -2.79 -0.06
CA MET A 105 -13.93 -1.90 -1.02
C MET A 105 -12.68 -2.53 -1.64
N PHE A 106 -11.81 -3.16 -0.83
CA PHE A 106 -10.63 -3.83 -1.34
C PHE A 106 -10.97 -5.07 -2.17
N ALA A 107 -12.00 -5.81 -1.80
CA ALA A 107 -12.49 -6.94 -2.59
C ALA A 107 -13.00 -6.48 -3.96
N ALA A 108 -13.85 -5.45 -4.01
CA ALA A 108 -14.35 -4.86 -5.25
C ALA A 108 -13.20 -4.34 -6.14
N PHE A 109 -12.23 -3.65 -5.52
CA PHE A 109 -11.03 -3.18 -6.20
C PHE A 109 -10.18 -4.34 -6.77
N GLY A 110 -10.02 -5.42 -6.00
CA GLY A 110 -9.32 -6.63 -6.43
C GLY A 110 -10.00 -7.31 -7.62
N VAL A 111 -11.32 -7.50 -7.54
CA VAL A 111 -12.13 -8.07 -8.64
C VAL A 111 -12.02 -7.21 -9.90
N PHE A 112 -12.20 -5.89 -9.77
CA PHE A 112 -12.09 -4.96 -10.90
C PHE A 112 -10.74 -5.09 -11.62
N TRP A 113 -9.63 -5.03 -10.88
CA TRP A 113 -8.30 -5.09 -11.47
C TRP A 113 -7.97 -6.45 -12.06
N SER A 114 -8.37 -7.54 -11.41
CA SER A 114 -8.16 -8.89 -11.95
C SER A 114 -8.94 -9.10 -13.23
N SER A 115 -10.19 -8.67 -13.28
CA SER A 115 -11.03 -8.75 -14.47
C SER A 115 -10.49 -7.89 -15.61
N LEU A 116 -10.02 -6.67 -15.29
CA LEU A 116 -9.45 -5.75 -16.27
C LEU A 116 -8.20 -6.34 -16.95
N VAL A 117 -7.29 -6.93 -16.17
CA VAL A 117 -6.07 -7.55 -16.68
C VAL A 117 -6.41 -8.72 -17.60
N LEU A 118 -7.34 -9.58 -17.21
CA LEU A 118 -7.77 -10.72 -18.00
C LEU A 118 -8.46 -10.29 -19.30
N LEU A 119 -9.34 -9.28 -19.22
CA LEU A 119 -10.08 -8.78 -20.38
C LEU A 119 -9.16 -8.12 -21.41
N LEU A 120 -8.25 -7.25 -20.95
CA LEU A 120 -7.39 -6.49 -21.84
C LEU A 120 -6.20 -7.31 -22.37
N GLY A 121 -5.76 -8.33 -21.63
CA GLY A 121 -4.72 -9.26 -22.06
C GLY A 121 -5.20 -10.34 -23.03
N ALA A 122 -6.50 -10.63 -23.06
CA ALA A 122 -7.08 -11.61 -23.97
C ALA A 122 -7.39 -11.02 -25.36
N PRO A 123 -7.45 -11.85 -26.42
CA PRO A 123 -7.99 -11.43 -27.71
C PRO A 123 -9.44 -10.91 -27.59
N PRO A 124 -9.84 -9.89 -28.34
CA PRO A 124 -9.14 -9.22 -29.44
C PRO A 124 -8.15 -8.12 -29.02
N HIS A 125 -8.10 -7.74 -27.73
CA HIS A 125 -7.33 -6.57 -27.30
C HIS A 125 -5.81 -6.85 -27.24
N SER A 126 -5.41 -7.98 -26.66
CA SER A 126 -4.01 -8.44 -26.56
C SER A 126 -3.01 -7.35 -26.19
N LEU A 127 -3.39 -6.47 -25.22
CA LEU A 127 -2.56 -5.37 -24.77
C LEU A 127 -1.35 -5.87 -23.99
N SER A 128 -0.22 -5.15 -24.10
CA SER A 128 0.98 -5.41 -23.34
C SER A 128 0.76 -5.14 -21.81
N HIS A 129 1.56 -5.75 -20.98
CA HIS A 129 1.49 -5.55 -19.52
C HIS A 129 1.73 -4.08 -19.13
N SER A 130 2.61 -3.38 -19.84
CA SER A 130 2.87 -1.95 -19.66
C SER A 130 1.65 -1.09 -20.02
N ALA A 131 0.96 -1.41 -21.11
CA ALA A 131 -0.27 -0.72 -21.49
C ALA A 131 -1.38 -0.90 -20.46
N ILE A 132 -1.58 -2.13 -19.97
CA ILE A 132 -2.54 -2.43 -18.90
C ILE A 132 -2.14 -1.72 -17.61
N GLY A 133 -0.86 -1.71 -17.25
CA GLY A 133 -0.33 -1.00 -16.09
C GLY A 133 -0.56 0.51 -16.14
N ALA A 134 -0.51 1.12 -17.34
CA ALA A 134 -0.75 2.54 -17.52
C ALA A 134 -2.18 2.99 -17.17
N PHE A 135 -3.17 2.09 -17.24
CA PHE A 135 -4.53 2.40 -16.75
C PHE A 135 -4.55 2.76 -15.26
N GLY A 136 -3.57 2.28 -14.49
CA GLY A 136 -3.40 2.70 -13.09
C GLY A 136 -3.13 4.20 -12.94
N LEU A 137 -2.47 4.82 -13.90
CA LEU A 137 -2.17 6.27 -13.90
C LEU A 137 -3.45 7.11 -14.12
N VAL A 138 -4.41 6.59 -14.88
CA VAL A 138 -5.71 7.26 -15.06
C VAL A 138 -6.44 7.36 -13.73
N GLY A 139 -6.36 6.33 -12.89
CA GLY A 139 -6.90 6.34 -11.53
C GLY A 139 -6.25 7.41 -10.63
N ALA A 140 -4.96 7.71 -10.86
CA ALA A 140 -4.25 8.77 -10.13
C ALA A 140 -4.82 10.16 -10.42
N LEU A 141 -5.17 10.43 -11.68
CA LEU A 141 -5.79 11.69 -12.06
C LEU A 141 -7.18 11.85 -11.44
N GLY A 142 -7.95 10.77 -11.38
CA GLY A 142 -9.24 10.75 -10.68
C GLY A 142 -9.12 11.05 -9.19
N ALA A 143 -8.12 10.48 -8.52
CA ALA A 143 -7.87 10.72 -7.10
C ALA A 143 -7.47 12.18 -6.81
N GLN A 144 -6.72 12.83 -7.71
CA GLN A 144 -6.39 14.25 -7.60
C GLN A 144 -7.62 15.17 -7.79
N GLY A 145 -8.54 14.79 -8.67
CA GLY A 145 -9.81 15.49 -8.85
C GLY A 145 -10.65 15.47 -7.56
N ALA A 146 -10.77 14.30 -6.94
CA ALA A 146 -11.50 14.15 -5.68
C ALA A 146 -10.88 14.90 -4.49
N ALA A 147 -9.56 15.12 -4.50
CA ALA A 147 -8.87 15.88 -3.45
C ALA A 147 -9.08 17.41 -3.55
N ARG A 148 -9.62 17.89 -4.68
CA ARG A 148 -9.86 19.32 -4.94
C ARG A 148 -11.34 19.71 -4.89
N ALA A 149 -12.21 18.72 -4.81
CA ALA A 149 -13.67 18.90 -4.65
C ALA A 149 -14.07 18.97 -3.16
#